data_79f1ffb5fa7089fe980eed0eb710ce25
#
_entry.id   79f1ffb5fa7089fe980eed0eb710ce25
#
_cell.length_a   1.000
_cell.length_b   1.000
_cell.length_c   1.000
_cell.angle_alpha   90.00
_cell.angle_beta   90.00
_cell.angle_gamma   90.00
#
_symmetry.space_group_name_H-M   'P 1'
#
loop_
_entity.id
_entity.type
_entity.pdbx_description
1 polymer ?
#
loop_
_entity_poly.entity_id
_entity_poly.type
_entity_poly.pdbx_seq_one_letter_code
_entity_poly.pdbx_strand_id
1 'polypeptide(L)'
;MLTNSYSIRNISKELERSPSTIIREINRNKVDINKNSKDNNNNNNNKNSNNSNNEYCWFKAQCRSKDIRFKNINKIQKYSDLQDYIIDKLNKKWSPEQISGRLRFEGSNEYVSYGTIYSYIYKNNNKDLIKLLPSYIRRIHVNNKCLIKKHTNLPSIHNRTNSNSINSWEADLIHFGIKTKQNVTTLFNRLTKFVRLIKNVDGKATTVLEGIYKNSKGIKTLTMDRGIEFLRPSEIKQHKINPYYCDPMRPGQKGGVENTNRRLRRWLPKKMNIDTITQKDLDLIANEINNIPRKCIGYKTPKEFYENYPKCCTSS
;
A
#
# COMPACT_ATOMS: atom_id res chain seq x y z
N MET A 1 -24.87 25.05 22.64
CA MET A 1 -24.42 24.45 23.91
C MET A 1 -23.66 25.46 24.79
N LEU A 2 -22.66 26.18 24.31
CA LEU A 2 -21.93 27.16 25.12
C LEU A 2 -22.80 28.40 25.50
N THR A 3 -23.77 28.78 24.64
CA THR A 3 -24.72 29.83 24.92
C THR A 3 -25.80 29.48 25.94
N ASN A 4 -25.98 28.18 26.28
CA ASN A 4 -27.03 27.67 27.17
C ASN A 4 -26.47 27.23 28.52
N SER A 5 -25.32 27.78 28.99
CA SER A 5 -24.70 27.50 30.29
C SER A 5 -24.38 26.01 30.56
N TYR A 6 -24.16 25.21 29.53
CA TYR A 6 -23.74 23.82 29.70
C TYR A 6 -22.33 23.75 30.28
N SER A 7 -22.13 22.91 31.28
CA SER A 7 -20.80 22.67 31.83
C SER A 7 -19.92 21.93 30.83
N ILE A 8 -18.60 22.14 30.89
CA ILE A 8 -17.63 21.46 30.00
C ILE A 8 -17.75 19.93 30.11
N ARG A 9 -18.09 19.41 31.30
CA ARG A 9 -18.34 17.96 31.51
C ARG A 9 -19.56 17.48 30.73
N ASN A 10 -20.64 18.26 30.71
CA ASN A 10 -21.86 17.89 29.99
C ASN A 10 -21.64 17.95 28.48
N ILE A 11 -20.94 18.98 27.97
CA ILE A 11 -20.56 19.09 26.56
C ILE A 11 -19.64 17.90 26.16
N SER A 12 -18.69 17.56 27.00
CA SER A 12 -17.79 16.43 26.81
C SER A 12 -18.53 15.10 26.68
N LYS A 13 -19.51 14.87 27.54
CA LYS A 13 -20.33 13.65 27.54
C LYS A 13 -21.22 13.57 26.27
N GLU A 14 -21.85 14.68 25.90
CA GLU A 14 -22.74 14.76 24.73
C GLU A 14 -21.99 14.55 23.42
N LEU A 15 -20.77 15.12 23.32
CA LEU A 15 -19.94 15.03 22.12
C LEU A 15 -19.01 13.80 22.10
N GLU A 16 -19.08 12.96 23.13
CA GLU A 16 -18.20 11.77 23.30
C GLU A 16 -16.70 12.11 23.14
N ARG A 17 -16.29 13.26 23.73
CA ARG A 17 -14.92 13.77 23.68
C ARG A 17 -14.38 14.05 25.07
N SER A 18 -13.06 13.96 25.26
CA SER A 18 -12.46 14.26 26.56
C SER A 18 -12.65 15.74 26.94
N PRO A 19 -12.86 16.05 28.24
CA PRO A 19 -12.97 17.45 28.70
C PRO A 19 -11.77 18.30 28.29
N SER A 20 -10.55 17.75 28.31
CA SER A 20 -9.33 18.44 27.89
C SER A 20 -9.33 18.83 26.40
N THR A 21 -10.00 18.04 25.54
CA THR A 21 -10.16 18.34 24.12
C THR A 21 -11.12 19.53 23.95
N ILE A 22 -12.22 19.56 24.70
CA ILE A 22 -13.19 20.65 24.66
C ILE A 22 -12.56 21.95 25.15
N ILE A 23 -11.83 21.92 26.28
CA ILE A 23 -11.12 23.09 26.82
C ILE A 23 -10.12 23.65 25.80
N ARG A 24 -9.31 22.76 25.16
CA ARG A 24 -8.34 23.18 24.14
C ARG A 24 -9.01 23.84 22.96
N GLU A 25 -10.14 23.31 22.51
CA GLU A 25 -10.91 23.86 21.40
C GLU A 25 -11.51 25.22 21.73
N ILE A 26 -12.11 25.37 22.91
CA ILE A 26 -12.64 26.65 23.40
C ILE A 26 -11.51 27.69 23.49
N ASN A 27 -10.40 27.38 24.16
CA ASN A 27 -9.29 28.31 24.34
C ASN A 27 -8.63 28.72 23.02
N ARG A 28 -8.63 27.84 22.03
CA ARG A 28 -8.06 28.09 20.71
C ARG A 28 -8.88 29.09 19.89
N ASN A 29 -10.20 29.14 20.10
CA ASN A 29 -11.15 29.89 19.28
C ASN A 29 -11.90 30.99 20.07
N LYS A 30 -11.39 31.38 21.23
CA LYS A 30 -11.90 32.55 21.97
C LYS A 30 -11.65 33.85 21.20
N VAL A 31 -12.59 34.75 21.27
CA VAL A 31 -12.53 36.12 20.71
C VAL A 31 -12.86 37.13 21.81
N ASP A 32 -12.03 38.15 21.97
CA ASP A 32 -12.29 39.29 22.82
C ASP A 32 -13.37 40.17 22.15
N ILE A 33 -14.58 40.22 22.70
CA ILE A 33 -15.68 41.01 22.17
C ILE A 33 -15.37 42.53 22.21
N ASN A 34 -14.56 42.96 23.19
CA ASN A 34 -14.23 44.36 23.39
C ASN A 34 -13.21 44.95 22.39
N LYS A 35 -12.68 44.15 21.45
CA LYS A 35 -11.75 44.68 20.43
C LYS A 35 -12.43 45.11 19.12
N ASN A 36 -13.69 44.82 18.93
CA ASN A 36 -14.42 45.16 17.68
C ASN A 36 -15.23 46.49 17.74
N SER A 37 -15.08 47.26 18.84
CA SER A 37 -15.69 48.59 18.95
C SER A 37 -14.64 49.68 19.02
N LYS A 38 -13.75 49.71 18.01
CA LYS A 38 -12.89 50.88 17.77
C LYS A 38 -13.18 51.44 16.38
N ASP A 39 -14.29 52.13 16.29
CA ASP A 39 -14.41 53.29 15.44
C ASP A 39 -15.21 54.35 16.22
N ASN A 40 -14.54 55.52 16.37
CA ASN A 40 -15.01 56.80 16.84
C ASN A 40 -14.98 57.12 18.34
N ASN A 41 -13.98 57.94 18.64
CA ASN A 41 -13.97 59.09 19.54
C ASN A 41 -13.80 58.94 21.05
N ASN A 42 -12.68 59.55 21.48
CA ASN A 42 -12.42 60.31 22.68
C ASN A 42 -12.28 59.64 24.05
N ASN A 43 -11.03 59.80 24.52
CA ASN A 43 -10.62 60.12 25.91
C ASN A 43 -11.56 59.68 27.03
N ASN A 44 -11.19 58.65 27.74
CA ASN A 44 -10.99 58.79 29.19
C ASN A 44 -10.24 57.58 29.78
N ASN A 45 -9.16 57.90 30.49
CA ASN A 45 -8.42 56.97 31.34
C ASN A 45 -9.33 56.39 32.43
N ASN A 46 -9.56 55.09 32.42
CA ASN A 46 -9.74 54.32 33.64
C ASN A 46 -9.31 52.88 33.39
N LYS A 47 -8.11 52.58 33.86
CA LYS A 47 -7.63 51.21 34.05
C LYS A 47 -8.33 50.65 35.29
N ASN A 48 -9.22 49.71 35.13
CA ASN A 48 -9.47 48.56 36.00
C ASN A 48 -10.82 47.91 35.66
N SER A 49 -10.81 46.93 34.78
CA SER A 49 -11.79 45.82 34.80
C SER A 49 -11.19 44.64 34.09
N ASN A 50 -10.64 43.72 34.89
CA ASN A 50 -10.26 42.37 34.44
C ASN A 50 -11.53 41.51 34.19
N ASN A 51 -12.33 41.84 33.20
CA ASN A 51 -13.37 40.96 32.64
C ASN A 51 -13.23 40.99 31.14
N SER A 52 -12.26 40.23 30.62
CA SER A 52 -12.24 39.90 29.18
C SER A 52 -13.38 38.91 28.94
N ASN A 53 -14.51 39.41 28.41
CA ASN A 53 -15.60 38.57 27.88
C ASN A 53 -15.12 37.84 26.65
N ASN A 54 -14.40 36.77 26.88
CA ASN A 54 -13.87 35.87 25.83
C ASN A 54 -14.95 34.83 25.48
N GLU A 55 -15.64 35.02 24.38
CA GLU A 55 -16.59 34.01 23.87
C GLU A 55 -16.00 33.11 22.80
N TYR A 56 -16.50 31.88 22.77
CA TYR A 56 -16.16 30.94 21.70
C TYR A 56 -16.80 31.35 20.37
N CYS A 57 -15.98 31.53 19.35
CA CYS A 57 -16.46 31.87 18.02
C CYS A 57 -16.38 30.63 17.09
N TRP A 58 -17.53 30.03 16.83
CA TRP A 58 -17.64 28.90 15.91
C TRP A 58 -17.18 29.22 14.48
N PHE A 59 -17.42 30.45 14.03
CA PHE A 59 -17.00 30.90 12.69
C PHE A 59 -15.47 30.95 12.59
N LYS A 60 -14.81 31.48 13.62
CA LYS A 60 -13.33 31.48 13.71
C LYS A 60 -12.77 30.05 13.73
N ALA A 61 -13.41 29.14 14.47
CA ALA A 61 -13.05 27.73 14.49
C ALA A 61 -13.19 27.09 13.11
N GLN A 62 -14.28 27.40 12.41
CA GLN A 62 -14.53 26.88 11.06
C GLN A 62 -13.54 27.44 10.03
N CYS A 63 -13.27 28.75 10.06
CA CYS A 63 -12.28 29.39 9.19
C CYS A 63 -10.89 28.78 9.44
N ARG A 64 -10.49 28.67 10.71
CA ARG A 64 -9.20 28.06 11.07
C ARG A 64 -9.07 26.60 10.62
N SER A 65 -10.15 25.81 10.75
CA SER A 65 -10.18 24.45 10.24
C SER A 65 -10.02 24.40 8.71
N LYS A 66 -10.66 25.33 8.00
CA LYS A 66 -10.50 25.48 6.54
C LYS A 66 -9.06 25.89 6.21
N ASP A 67 -8.50 26.89 6.90
CA ASP A 67 -7.15 27.39 6.64
C ASP A 67 -6.07 26.32 6.87
N ILE A 68 -6.22 25.50 7.91
CA ILE A 68 -5.31 24.36 8.15
C ILE A 68 -5.38 23.35 7.00
N ARG A 69 -6.58 23.05 6.48
CA ARG A 69 -6.75 22.18 5.32
C ARG A 69 -6.16 22.79 4.05
N PHE A 70 -6.35 24.10 3.84
CA PHE A 70 -5.80 24.82 2.69
C PHE A 70 -4.26 24.96 2.75
N LYS A 71 -3.68 25.21 3.92
CA LYS A 71 -2.22 25.29 4.09
C LYS A 71 -1.53 23.99 3.65
N ASN A 72 -2.10 22.84 3.96
CA ASN A 72 -1.52 21.56 3.58
C ASN A 72 -1.58 21.26 2.07
N ILE A 73 -2.59 21.77 1.38
CA ILE A 73 -2.70 21.62 -0.08
C ILE A 73 -1.72 22.58 -0.77
N ASN A 74 -1.67 23.80 -0.29
CA ASN A 74 -0.74 24.81 -0.77
C ASN A 74 0.73 24.36 -0.61
N LYS A 75 1.05 23.45 0.34
CA LYS A 75 2.40 22.92 0.48
C LYS A 75 2.86 22.18 -0.77
N ILE A 76 2.04 21.31 -1.36
CA ILE A 76 2.40 20.59 -2.61
C ILE A 76 2.53 21.57 -3.76
N GLN A 77 1.64 22.56 -3.87
CA GLN A 77 1.68 23.59 -4.93
C GLN A 77 2.82 24.59 -4.75
N LYS A 78 3.24 24.82 -3.49
CA LYS A 78 4.32 25.78 -3.17
C LYS A 78 5.70 25.24 -3.56
N TYR A 79 5.91 23.95 -3.53
CA TYR A 79 7.18 23.29 -3.85
C TYR A 79 7.02 22.49 -5.15
N SER A 80 7.50 23.05 -6.26
CA SER A 80 7.44 22.42 -7.58
C SER A 80 8.06 21.03 -7.58
N ASP A 81 9.24 20.90 -6.97
CA ASP A 81 10.00 19.65 -6.92
C ASP A 81 9.23 18.54 -6.20
N LEU A 82 8.52 18.88 -5.10
CA LEU A 82 7.67 17.96 -4.40
C LEU A 82 6.44 17.56 -5.24
N GLN A 83 5.87 18.51 -5.98
CA GLN A 83 4.75 18.24 -6.87
C GLN A 83 5.17 17.29 -8.00
N ASP A 84 6.28 17.56 -8.65
CA ASP A 84 6.82 16.75 -9.73
C ASP A 84 7.20 15.35 -9.25
N TYR A 85 7.81 15.25 -8.06
CA TYR A 85 8.08 13.97 -7.41
C TYR A 85 6.79 13.16 -7.19
N ILE A 86 5.74 13.78 -6.62
CA ILE A 86 4.46 13.10 -6.37
C ILE A 86 3.84 12.62 -7.68
N ILE A 87 3.83 13.45 -8.73
CA ILE A 87 3.27 13.12 -10.05
C ILE A 87 4.06 11.98 -10.69
N ASP A 88 5.40 12.04 -10.66
CA ASP A 88 6.28 10.96 -11.16
C ASP A 88 5.97 9.63 -10.48
N LYS A 89 5.86 9.62 -9.13
CA LYS A 89 5.58 8.39 -8.40
C LYS A 89 4.16 7.86 -8.63
N LEU A 90 3.16 8.73 -8.80
CA LEU A 90 1.81 8.33 -9.19
C LEU A 90 1.79 7.68 -10.58
N ASN A 91 2.52 8.24 -11.56
CA ASN A 91 2.69 7.65 -12.89
C ASN A 91 3.36 6.27 -12.82
N LYS A 92 4.32 6.07 -11.92
CA LYS A 92 4.94 4.78 -11.60
C LYS A 92 4.04 3.89 -10.74
N LYS A 93 2.74 4.22 -10.65
CA LYS A 93 1.69 3.43 -9.97
C LYS A 93 1.89 3.24 -8.46
N TRP A 94 2.61 4.16 -7.81
CA TRP A 94 2.68 4.21 -6.36
C TRP A 94 1.35 4.73 -5.79
N SER A 95 1.00 4.28 -4.58
CA SER A 95 -0.14 4.86 -3.86
C SER A 95 0.30 6.08 -3.03
N PRO A 96 -0.61 7.01 -2.70
CA PRO A 96 -0.31 8.13 -1.81
C PRO A 96 0.32 7.72 -0.48
N GLU A 97 -0.09 6.56 0.09
CA GLU A 97 0.51 6.03 1.33
C GLU A 97 1.98 5.61 1.12
N GLN A 98 2.29 5.04 -0.04
CA GLN A 98 3.66 4.63 -0.38
C GLN A 98 4.56 5.84 -0.60
N ILE A 99 4.05 6.88 -1.27
CA ILE A 99 4.76 8.15 -1.49
C ILE A 99 5.04 8.83 -0.14
N SER A 100 4.02 9.04 0.66
CA SER A 100 4.13 9.66 1.98
C SER A 100 5.06 8.88 2.91
N GLY A 101 4.95 7.55 2.92
CA GLY A 101 5.78 6.68 3.74
C GLY A 101 7.25 6.69 3.30
N ARG A 102 7.51 6.77 2.00
CA ARG A 102 8.86 6.87 1.44
C ARG A 102 9.53 8.20 1.76
N LEU A 103 8.82 9.32 1.59
CA LEU A 103 9.31 10.64 1.98
C LEU A 103 9.71 10.69 3.46
N ARG A 104 8.92 10.04 4.34
CA ARG A 104 9.26 9.93 5.76
C ARG A 104 10.50 9.05 5.99
N PHE A 105 10.61 7.93 5.28
CA PHE A 105 11.74 7.00 5.39
C PHE A 105 13.05 7.66 4.96
N GLU A 106 13.01 8.50 3.93
CA GLU A 106 14.17 9.24 3.40
C GLU A 106 14.51 10.49 4.24
N GLY A 107 13.70 10.82 5.25
CA GLY A 107 13.92 12.02 6.08
C GLY A 107 13.74 13.33 5.32
N SER A 108 12.91 13.32 4.26
CA SER A 108 12.70 14.50 3.43
C SER A 108 12.15 15.68 4.24
N ASN A 109 12.76 16.86 4.10
CA ASN A 109 12.29 18.11 4.70
C ASN A 109 10.89 18.51 4.17
N GLU A 110 10.54 18.04 2.99
CA GLU A 110 9.28 18.33 2.31
C GLU A 110 8.21 17.23 2.53
N TYR A 111 8.24 16.60 3.69
CA TYR A 111 7.26 15.58 4.02
C TYR A 111 5.82 16.08 3.93
N VAL A 112 4.96 15.28 3.29
CA VAL A 112 3.49 15.45 3.25
C VAL A 112 2.78 14.16 3.60
N SER A 113 1.65 14.29 4.30
CA SER A 113 0.82 13.12 4.63
C SER A 113 0.09 12.58 3.40
N TYR A 114 -0.22 11.29 3.41
CA TYR A 114 -1.03 10.68 2.33
C TYR A 114 -2.41 11.35 2.18
N GLY A 115 -3.01 11.82 3.28
CA GLY A 115 -4.26 12.56 3.24
C GLY A 115 -4.15 13.88 2.47
N THR A 116 -3.01 14.57 2.60
CA THR A 116 -2.71 15.79 1.82
C THR A 116 -2.59 15.48 0.33
N ILE A 117 -1.92 14.35 -0.03
CA ILE A 117 -1.79 13.91 -1.42
C ILE A 117 -3.16 13.56 -2.01
N TYR A 118 -4.00 12.80 -1.30
CA TYR A 118 -5.37 12.53 -1.74
C TYR A 118 -6.18 13.81 -1.92
N SER A 119 -6.10 14.74 -0.96
CA SER A 119 -6.79 16.03 -1.05
C SER A 119 -6.33 16.84 -2.25
N TYR A 120 -5.03 16.84 -2.56
CA TYR A 120 -4.49 17.48 -3.75
C TYR A 120 -5.07 16.89 -5.04
N ILE A 121 -5.09 15.55 -5.16
CA ILE A 121 -5.61 14.85 -6.34
C ILE A 121 -7.10 15.14 -6.56
N TYR A 122 -7.92 15.05 -5.51
CA TYR A 122 -9.37 15.21 -5.63
C TYR A 122 -9.81 16.67 -5.79
N LYS A 123 -9.14 17.64 -5.14
CA LYS A 123 -9.53 19.05 -5.23
C LYS A 123 -9.20 19.68 -6.57
N ASN A 124 -8.12 19.29 -7.20
CA ASN A 124 -7.74 19.79 -8.52
C ASN A 124 -8.62 19.21 -9.65
N ASN A 125 -9.58 18.33 -9.29
CA ASN A 125 -10.48 17.67 -10.23
C ASN A 125 -9.74 17.05 -11.45
N ASN A 126 -8.46 16.74 -11.25
CA ASN A 126 -7.61 16.20 -12.29
C ASN A 126 -7.94 14.72 -12.50
N LYS A 127 -8.86 14.49 -13.47
CA LYS A 127 -9.33 13.13 -13.79
C LYS A 127 -8.19 12.17 -14.12
N ASP A 128 -7.08 12.67 -14.64
CA ASP A 128 -5.94 11.83 -15.02
C ASP A 128 -5.16 11.36 -13.80
N LEU A 129 -4.95 12.22 -12.79
CA LEU A 129 -4.35 11.80 -11.52
C LEU A 129 -5.25 10.81 -10.75
N ILE A 130 -6.57 10.99 -10.81
CA ILE A 130 -7.53 10.06 -10.19
C ILE A 130 -7.42 8.66 -10.80
N LYS A 131 -7.25 8.54 -12.14
CA LYS A 131 -7.06 7.25 -12.83
C LYS A 131 -5.78 6.52 -12.41
N LEU A 132 -4.77 7.25 -11.95
CA LEU A 132 -3.50 6.68 -11.48
C LEU A 132 -3.62 6.04 -10.08
N LEU A 133 -4.64 6.38 -9.31
CA LEU A 133 -4.85 5.80 -7.99
C LEU A 133 -5.12 4.29 -8.07
N PRO A 134 -4.71 3.52 -7.05
CA PRO A 134 -5.06 2.11 -6.97
C PRO A 134 -6.58 1.97 -6.91
N SER A 135 -7.21 1.42 -7.95
CA SER A 135 -8.63 1.15 -7.94
C SER A 135 -8.96 0.12 -6.87
N TYR A 136 -9.95 0.41 -6.05
CA TYR A 136 -10.50 -0.56 -5.09
C TYR A 136 -11.33 -1.58 -5.85
N ILE A 137 -10.73 -2.70 -6.19
CA ILE A 137 -11.48 -3.81 -6.82
C ILE A 137 -12.31 -4.48 -5.71
N ARG A 138 -13.63 -4.23 -5.70
CA ARG A 138 -14.56 -5.00 -4.87
C ARG A 138 -14.37 -6.48 -5.17
N ARG A 139 -14.09 -7.29 -4.14
CA ARG A 139 -14.08 -8.74 -4.25
C ARG A 139 -15.51 -9.20 -4.54
N ILE A 140 -15.76 -9.67 -5.75
CA ILE A 140 -16.95 -10.47 -6.04
C ILE A 140 -16.61 -11.87 -5.53
N HIS A 141 -17.27 -12.31 -4.46
CA HIS A 141 -17.22 -13.71 -4.03
C HIS A 141 -17.94 -14.56 -5.08
N VAL A 142 -17.17 -15.22 -5.91
CA VAL A 142 -17.69 -16.28 -6.78
C VAL A 142 -17.55 -17.58 -6.01
N ASN A 143 -18.67 -18.15 -5.58
CA ASN A 143 -18.72 -19.48 -4.99
C ASN A 143 -18.55 -20.53 -6.09
N ASN A 144 -17.32 -20.82 -6.45
CA ASN A 144 -17.03 -21.96 -7.31
C ASN A 144 -16.84 -23.20 -6.44
N LYS A 145 -17.81 -24.11 -6.46
CA LYS A 145 -17.63 -25.49 -5.97
C LYS A 145 -16.63 -26.19 -6.87
N CYS A 146 -15.38 -26.20 -6.49
CA CYS A 146 -14.34 -26.94 -7.20
C CYS A 146 -14.27 -28.37 -6.64
N LEU A 147 -14.40 -29.36 -7.51
CA LEU A 147 -14.17 -30.76 -7.16
C LEU A 147 -12.68 -30.97 -6.87
N ILE A 148 -12.37 -31.21 -5.59
CA ILE A 148 -10.99 -31.34 -5.11
C ILE A 148 -10.53 -32.77 -5.34
N LYS A 149 -9.62 -33.00 -6.28
CA LYS A 149 -8.85 -34.25 -6.33
C LYS A 149 -7.89 -34.27 -5.11
N LYS A 150 -8.09 -35.25 -4.23
CA LYS A 150 -7.22 -35.49 -3.08
C LYS A 150 -5.89 -36.09 -3.58
N HIS A 151 -4.85 -35.27 -3.66
CA HIS A 151 -3.47 -35.77 -3.80
C HIS A 151 -2.88 -35.96 -2.40
N THR A 152 -2.77 -37.21 -1.94
CA THR A 152 -2.44 -37.55 -0.55
C THR A 152 -0.95 -37.51 -0.22
N ASN A 153 -0.04 -37.60 -1.22
CA ASN A 153 1.38 -37.78 -1.00
C ASN A 153 2.24 -36.54 -1.33
N LEU A 154 1.67 -35.33 -1.20
CA LEU A 154 2.40 -34.09 -1.45
C LEU A 154 3.01 -33.54 -0.15
N PRO A 155 4.26 -33.01 -0.19
CA PRO A 155 4.84 -32.33 0.96
C PRO A 155 3.98 -31.17 1.44
N SER A 156 3.50 -31.27 2.70
CA SER A 156 2.59 -30.28 3.26
C SER A 156 3.30 -28.96 3.59
N ILE A 157 2.60 -27.84 3.44
CA ILE A 157 3.06 -26.52 3.86
C ILE A 157 3.36 -26.46 5.37
N HIS A 158 2.71 -27.30 6.18
CA HIS A 158 2.92 -27.36 7.62
C HIS A 158 4.31 -27.87 8.00
N ASN A 159 4.95 -28.64 7.12
CA ASN A 159 6.31 -29.15 7.32
C ASN A 159 7.38 -28.16 6.84
N ARG A 160 6.98 -26.97 6.40
CA ARG A 160 7.91 -25.97 5.88
C ARG A 160 8.71 -25.32 7.00
N THR A 161 10.02 -25.56 6.97
CA THR A 161 10.99 -24.88 7.83
C THR A 161 11.37 -23.52 7.26
N ASN A 162 11.70 -22.55 8.13
CA ASN A 162 12.23 -21.22 7.75
C ASN A 162 11.39 -20.44 6.70
N SER A 163 10.09 -20.33 6.95
CA SER A 163 9.16 -19.63 6.04
C SER A 163 9.51 -18.17 5.75
N ASN A 164 10.30 -17.50 6.61
CA ASN A 164 10.75 -16.12 6.49
C ASN A 164 12.23 -16.00 6.14
N SER A 165 12.74 -16.87 5.27
CA SER A 165 14.11 -16.83 4.75
C SER A 165 14.16 -16.16 3.38
N ILE A 166 15.29 -15.54 3.04
CA ILE A 166 15.54 -15.01 1.69
C ILE A 166 15.50 -16.13 0.62
N ASN A 167 15.68 -17.37 1.02
CA ASN A 167 15.63 -18.53 0.13
C ASN A 167 14.21 -19.13 0.03
N SER A 168 13.21 -18.56 0.72
CA SER A 168 11.84 -19.06 0.74
C SER A 168 10.95 -18.26 -0.22
N TRP A 169 10.43 -18.96 -1.23
CA TRP A 169 9.66 -18.37 -2.30
C TRP A 169 8.27 -18.99 -2.44
N GLU A 170 7.36 -18.25 -3.02
CA GLU A 170 6.02 -18.70 -3.43
C GLU A 170 5.94 -18.64 -4.95
N ALA A 171 5.28 -19.63 -5.57
CA ALA A 171 4.98 -19.62 -7.00
C ALA A 171 3.48 -19.63 -7.25
N ASP A 172 3.07 -18.92 -8.30
CA ASP A 172 1.69 -18.87 -8.77
C ASP A 172 1.65 -18.58 -10.28
N LEU A 173 0.60 -19.07 -10.97
CA LEU A 173 0.40 -18.80 -12.38
C LEU A 173 -0.62 -17.68 -12.59
N ILE A 174 -0.27 -16.76 -13.50
CA ILE A 174 -1.18 -15.73 -13.98
C ILE A 174 -1.71 -16.16 -15.35
N HIS A 175 -3.00 -16.51 -15.40
CA HIS A 175 -3.69 -16.81 -16.64
C HIS A 175 -4.30 -15.55 -17.28
N PHE A 176 -4.25 -15.52 -18.59
CA PHE A 176 -4.86 -14.50 -19.45
C PHE A 176 -6.01 -15.13 -20.24
N GLY A 177 -6.86 -14.43 -20.89
CA GLY A 177 -8.10 -14.89 -21.52
C GLY A 177 -8.09 -16.32 -22.12
N ILE A 178 -9.23 -16.77 -22.57
CA ILE A 178 -9.45 -18.18 -23.00
C ILE A 178 -8.67 -18.53 -24.28
N LYS A 179 -8.30 -17.54 -25.08
CA LYS A 179 -7.71 -17.74 -26.43
C LYS A 179 -6.21 -18.01 -26.46
N THR A 180 -5.49 -17.77 -25.34
CA THR A 180 -4.04 -17.98 -25.27
C THR A 180 -3.67 -19.16 -24.39
N LYS A 181 -2.68 -19.94 -24.82
CA LYS A 181 -2.05 -21.00 -24.01
C LYS A 181 -0.94 -20.43 -23.13
N GLN A 182 -0.42 -19.23 -23.50
CA GLN A 182 0.67 -18.58 -22.79
C GLN A 182 0.20 -18.03 -21.45
N ASN A 183 1.09 -18.06 -20.48
CA ASN A 183 0.85 -17.59 -19.14
C ASN A 183 2.14 -17.04 -18.51
N VAL A 184 2.04 -16.49 -17.31
CA VAL A 184 3.18 -15.94 -16.59
C VAL A 184 3.28 -16.58 -15.21
N THR A 185 4.43 -17.17 -14.91
CA THR A 185 4.74 -17.61 -13.56
C THR A 185 5.26 -16.43 -12.75
N THR A 186 4.65 -16.20 -11.59
CA THR A 186 5.12 -15.23 -10.59
C THR A 186 5.88 -15.99 -9.50
N LEU A 187 7.16 -15.65 -9.31
CA LEU A 187 7.94 -16.06 -8.14
C LEU A 187 8.00 -14.89 -7.17
N PHE A 188 7.59 -15.13 -5.94
CA PHE A 188 7.51 -14.10 -4.89
C PHE A 188 8.34 -14.52 -3.68
N ASN A 189 9.30 -13.69 -3.29
CA ASN A 189 10.06 -13.89 -2.07
C ASN A 189 9.27 -13.42 -0.84
N ARG A 190 9.06 -14.33 0.11
CA ARG A 190 8.23 -14.06 1.30
C ARG A 190 8.83 -13.00 2.22
N LEU A 191 10.13 -12.96 2.38
CA LEU A 191 10.82 -12.05 3.28
C LEU A 191 10.93 -10.65 2.67
N THR A 192 11.57 -10.55 1.52
CA THR A 192 11.93 -9.28 0.90
C THR A 192 10.81 -8.68 0.03
N LYS A 193 9.78 -9.47 -0.27
CA LYS A 193 8.67 -9.11 -1.19
C LYS A 193 9.13 -8.96 -2.64
N PHE A 194 10.33 -9.44 -2.97
CA PHE A 194 10.91 -9.40 -4.30
C PHE A 194 10.17 -10.34 -5.25
N VAL A 195 10.02 -9.91 -6.50
CA VAL A 195 9.24 -10.60 -7.54
C VAL A 195 10.11 -10.91 -8.74
N ARG A 196 9.95 -12.11 -9.30
CA ARG A 196 10.42 -12.47 -10.64
C ARG A 196 9.22 -12.91 -11.48
N LEU A 197 9.20 -12.56 -12.73
CA LEU A 197 8.16 -12.93 -13.69
C LEU A 197 8.78 -13.78 -14.80
N ILE A 198 8.12 -14.86 -15.16
CA ILE A 198 8.60 -15.79 -16.16
C ILE A 198 7.50 -16.02 -17.17
N LYS A 199 7.79 -15.76 -18.45
CA LYS A 199 6.88 -16.06 -19.55
C LYS A 199 6.92 -17.55 -19.88
N ASN A 200 5.78 -18.19 -19.90
CA ASN A 200 5.63 -19.59 -20.33
C ASN A 200 4.89 -19.65 -21.67
N VAL A 201 5.35 -20.48 -22.57
CA VAL A 201 4.72 -20.71 -23.88
C VAL A 201 3.40 -21.48 -23.76
N ASP A 202 3.27 -22.28 -22.70
CA ASP A 202 2.04 -22.99 -22.33
C ASP A 202 1.94 -23.23 -20.82
N GLY A 203 0.84 -23.84 -20.37
CA GLY A 203 0.60 -24.19 -18.97
C GLY A 203 1.04 -25.61 -18.59
N LYS A 204 1.85 -26.29 -19.41
CA LYS A 204 2.33 -27.64 -19.10
C LYS A 204 3.33 -27.60 -17.94
N ALA A 205 3.29 -28.61 -17.08
CA ALA A 205 4.19 -28.71 -15.95
C ALA A 205 5.68 -28.65 -16.35
N THR A 206 6.06 -29.30 -17.45
CA THR A 206 7.43 -29.25 -17.98
C THR A 206 7.88 -27.83 -18.26
N THR A 207 7.11 -27.07 -19.05
CA THR A 207 7.43 -25.70 -19.44
C THR A 207 7.51 -24.76 -18.23
N VAL A 208 6.55 -24.87 -17.33
CA VAL A 208 6.48 -24.03 -16.12
C VAL A 208 7.67 -24.32 -15.19
N LEU A 209 7.96 -25.58 -14.95
CA LEU A 209 9.06 -25.99 -14.07
C LEU A 209 10.45 -25.67 -14.65
N GLU A 210 10.66 -25.89 -15.95
CA GLU A 210 11.88 -25.44 -16.62
C GLU A 210 12.12 -23.94 -16.49
N GLY A 211 11.06 -23.13 -16.67
CA GLY A 211 11.12 -21.70 -16.43
C GLY A 211 11.54 -21.36 -15.00
N ILE A 212 10.97 -22.06 -14.02
CA ILE A 212 11.34 -21.91 -12.61
C ILE A 212 12.80 -22.30 -12.38
N TYR A 213 13.27 -23.43 -12.93
CA TYR A 213 14.64 -23.92 -12.73
C TYR A 213 15.69 -22.96 -13.29
N LYS A 214 15.46 -22.41 -14.49
CA LYS A 214 16.32 -21.37 -15.10
C LYS A 214 16.42 -20.11 -14.20
N ASN A 215 15.40 -19.83 -13.40
CA ASN A 215 15.32 -18.69 -12.50
C ASN A 215 15.45 -19.03 -11.02
N SER A 216 15.96 -20.23 -10.70
CA SER A 216 15.99 -20.79 -9.33
C SER A 216 17.10 -20.27 -8.45
N LYS A 217 18.02 -19.44 -8.96
CA LYS A 217 19.13 -18.90 -8.16
C LYS A 217 18.65 -18.28 -6.85
N GLY A 218 19.08 -18.84 -5.72
CA GLY A 218 18.72 -18.42 -4.38
C GLY A 218 17.37 -18.97 -3.88
N ILE A 219 16.74 -19.92 -4.56
CA ILE A 219 15.53 -20.60 -4.12
C ILE A 219 15.92 -21.94 -3.47
N LYS A 220 15.67 -22.10 -2.16
CA LYS A 220 15.82 -23.37 -1.45
C LYS A 220 14.46 -24.02 -1.14
N THR A 221 13.43 -23.22 -0.93
CA THR A 221 12.08 -23.70 -0.66
C THR A 221 11.07 -22.99 -1.57
N LEU A 222 10.15 -23.75 -2.13
CA LEU A 222 9.12 -23.24 -3.03
C LEU A 222 7.74 -23.69 -2.56
N THR A 223 6.87 -22.72 -2.28
CA THR A 223 5.49 -22.97 -1.88
C THR A 223 4.55 -22.74 -3.06
N MET A 224 3.71 -23.71 -3.34
CA MET A 224 2.82 -23.73 -4.50
C MET A 224 1.43 -24.21 -4.09
N ASP A 225 0.43 -23.99 -4.94
CA ASP A 225 -0.85 -24.70 -4.82
C ASP A 225 -0.75 -26.09 -5.43
N ARG A 226 -1.89 -26.79 -5.43
CA ARG A 226 -2.01 -28.14 -6.01
C ARG A 226 -2.45 -28.09 -7.48
N GLY A 227 -2.01 -27.05 -8.21
CA GLY A 227 -2.22 -27.00 -9.66
C GLY A 227 -1.45 -28.11 -10.39
N ILE A 228 -2.04 -28.63 -11.46
CA ILE A 228 -1.40 -29.73 -12.22
C ILE A 228 -0.03 -29.34 -12.79
N GLU A 229 0.19 -28.06 -13.00
CA GLU A 229 1.46 -27.48 -13.44
C GLU A 229 2.60 -27.60 -12.43
N PHE A 230 2.27 -27.84 -11.14
CA PHE A 230 3.25 -27.95 -10.05
C PHE A 230 3.35 -29.35 -9.45
N LEU A 231 2.53 -30.30 -9.88
CA LEU A 231 2.41 -31.65 -9.26
C LEU A 231 3.56 -32.61 -9.62
N ARG A 232 4.81 -32.14 -9.56
CA ARG A 232 6.01 -32.94 -9.81
C ARG A 232 7.05 -32.77 -8.70
N PRO A 233 6.75 -33.15 -7.43
CA PRO A 233 7.61 -32.87 -6.30
C PRO A 233 8.99 -33.54 -6.40
N SER A 234 9.08 -34.74 -6.98
CA SER A 234 10.36 -35.46 -7.16
C SER A 234 11.29 -34.73 -8.12
N GLU A 235 10.76 -34.20 -9.23
CA GLU A 235 11.53 -33.43 -10.20
C GLU A 235 12.02 -32.09 -9.59
N ILE A 236 11.19 -31.40 -8.81
CA ILE A 236 11.56 -30.16 -8.13
C ILE A 236 12.71 -30.42 -7.13
N LYS A 237 12.65 -31.53 -6.39
CA LYS A 237 13.70 -31.91 -5.45
C LYS A 237 15.06 -32.23 -6.14
N GLN A 238 15.07 -32.79 -7.35
CA GLN A 238 16.29 -33.00 -8.12
C GLN A 238 17.06 -31.69 -8.39
N HIS A 239 16.33 -30.57 -8.48
CA HIS A 239 16.92 -29.22 -8.60
C HIS A 239 17.30 -28.58 -7.26
N LYS A 240 17.44 -29.37 -6.17
CA LYS A 240 17.78 -28.92 -4.80
C LYS A 240 16.78 -27.88 -4.23
N ILE A 241 15.53 -27.92 -4.67
CA ILE A 241 14.44 -27.09 -4.18
C ILE A 241 13.48 -27.98 -3.40
N ASN A 242 13.15 -27.58 -2.16
CA ASN A 242 12.16 -28.29 -1.34
C ASN A 242 10.76 -27.74 -1.67
N PRO A 243 9.88 -28.54 -2.34
CA PRO A 243 8.53 -28.13 -2.65
C PRO A 243 7.63 -28.28 -1.43
N TYR A 244 6.72 -27.32 -1.24
CA TYR A 244 5.65 -27.36 -0.25
C TYR A 244 4.32 -26.97 -0.91
N TYR A 245 3.27 -27.71 -0.58
CA TYR A 245 1.96 -27.52 -1.17
C TYR A 245 0.96 -27.01 -0.15
N CYS A 246 0.22 -25.97 -0.55
CA CYS A 246 -0.86 -25.42 0.25
C CYS A 246 -1.99 -26.44 0.44
N ASP A 247 -2.72 -26.31 1.54
CA ASP A 247 -3.93 -27.08 1.74
C ASP A 247 -5.00 -26.67 0.73
N PRO A 248 -5.87 -27.58 0.31
CA PRO A 248 -6.98 -27.28 -0.54
C PRO A 248 -7.88 -26.21 0.10
N MET A 249 -8.36 -25.25 -0.68
CA MET A 249 -9.25 -24.17 -0.25
C MET A 249 -8.72 -23.27 0.89
N ARG A 250 -7.39 -23.18 1.07
CA ARG A 250 -6.71 -22.29 2.03
C ARG A 250 -5.92 -21.18 1.33
N PRO A 251 -6.58 -20.22 0.65
CA PRO A 251 -5.89 -19.17 -0.13
C PRO A 251 -4.94 -18.32 0.72
N GLY A 252 -5.24 -18.11 2.02
CA GLY A 252 -4.38 -17.34 2.91
C GLY A 252 -2.95 -17.88 3.06
N GLN A 253 -2.70 -19.16 2.76
CA GLN A 253 -1.38 -19.78 2.91
C GLN A 253 -0.35 -19.27 1.90
N LYS A 254 -0.78 -18.73 0.74
CA LYS A 254 0.07 -18.03 -0.24
C LYS A 254 -0.43 -16.62 -0.57
N GLY A 255 -0.95 -15.93 0.45
CA GLY A 255 -1.47 -14.58 0.31
C GLY A 255 -0.44 -13.54 -0.18
N GLY A 256 0.86 -13.82 -0.06
CA GLY A 256 1.93 -12.95 -0.56
C GLY A 256 1.93 -12.85 -2.07
N VAL A 257 2.01 -13.99 -2.76
CA VAL A 257 2.00 -14.03 -4.22
C VAL A 257 0.64 -13.62 -4.79
N GLU A 258 -0.49 -13.99 -4.14
CA GLU A 258 -1.83 -13.57 -4.56
C GLU A 258 -2.01 -12.05 -4.53
N ASN A 259 -1.58 -11.39 -3.44
CA ASN A 259 -1.57 -9.93 -3.35
C ASN A 259 -0.68 -9.29 -4.41
N THR A 260 0.45 -9.92 -4.72
CA THR A 260 1.36 -9.46 -5.76
C THR A 260 0.72 -9.59 -7.13
N ASN A 261 0.09 -10.73 -7.44
CA ASN A 261 -0.63 -10.95 -8.70
C ASN A 261 -1.78 -9.95 -8.88
N ARG A 262 -2.50 -9.61 -7.80
CA ARG A 262 -3.53 -8.55 -7.84
C ARG A 262 -2.94 -7.18 -8.20
N ARG A 263 -1.73 -6.85 -7.73
CA ARG A 263 -1.04 -5.61 -8.11
C ARG A 263 -0.52 -5.66 -9.54
N LEU A 264 0.04 -6.79 -9.96
CA LEU A 264 0.53 -7.01 -11.32
C LEU A 264 -0.57 -6.81 -12.37
N ARG A 265 -1.85 -7.03 -12.01
CA ARG A 265 -2.99 -6.76 -12.91
C ARG A 265 -3.13 -5.29 -13.35
N ARG A 266 -2.38 -4.37 -12.77
CA ARG A 266 -2.29 -2.96 -13.23
C ARG A 266 -1.38 -2.81 -14.47
N TRP A 267 -0.46 -3.76 -14.69
CA TRP A 267 0.41 -3.85 -15.87
C TRP A 267 -0.04 -4.94 -16.82
N LEU A 268 -0.56 -6.03 -16.27
CA LEU A 268 -0.98 -7.24 -16.98
C LEU A 268 -2.49 -7.50 -16.76
N PRO A 269 -3.39 -6.71 -17.37
CA PRO A 269 -4.85 -6.90 -17.25
C PRO A 269 -5.27 -8.29 -17.73
N LYS A 270 -6.36 -8.86 -17.16
CA LYS A 270 -6.84 -10.21 -17.49
C LYS A 270 -7.14 -10.42 -18.98
N LYS A 271 -7.60 -9.37 -19.66
CA LYS A 271 -7.98 -9.43 -21.09
C LYS A 271 -6.84 -9.02 -22.04
N MET A 272 -5.63 -8.84 -21.53
CA MET A 272 -4.47 -8.49 -22.33
C MET A 272 -4.06 -9.66 -23.22
N ASN A 273 -3.63 -9.36 -24.43
CA ASN A 273 -2.96 -10.35 -25.27
C ASN A 273 -1.52 -10.55 -24.77
N ILE A 274 -1.27 -11.65 -24.07
CA ILE A 274 0.06 -11.93 -23.50
C ILE A 274 1.06 -12.38 -24.58
N ASP A 275 0.59 -12.78 -25.74
CA ASP A 275 1.46 -13.27 -26.82
C ASP A 275 2.38 -12.16 -27.36
N THR A 276 1.92 -10.91 -27.29
CA THR A 276 2.70 -9.72 -27.71
C THR A 276 3.75 -9.26 -26.68
N ILE A 277 3.68 -9.75 -25.45
CA ILE A 277 4.58 -9.37 -24.36
C ILE A 277 5.81 -10.29 -24.39
N THR A 278 7.00 -9.72 -24.41
CA THR A 278 8.27 -10.46 -24.36
C THR A 278 8.70 -10.74 -22.92
N GLN A 279 9.70 -11.61 -22.71
CA GLN A 279 10.32 -11.78 -21.39
C GLN A 279 10.96 -10.47 -20.91
N LYS A 280 11.58 -9.71 -21.82
CA LYS A 280 12.17 -8.39 -21.47
C LYS A 280 11.12 -7.41 -20.93
N ASP A 281 9.92 -7.40 -21.48
CA ASP A 281 8.83 -6.56 -20.98
C ASP A 281 8.39 -7.01 -19.58
N LEU A 282 8.35 -8.32 -19.31
CA LEU A 282 8.08 -8.84 -17.98
C LEU A 282 9.17 -8.47 -16.98
N ASP A 283 10.42 -8.49 -17.40
CA ASP A 283 11.56 -8.08 -16.54
C ASP A 283 11.48 -6.58 -16.19
N LEU A 284 11.07 -5.72 -17.14
CA LEU A 284 10.79 -4.31 -16.88
C LEU A 284 9.64 -4.15 -15.87
N ILE A 285 8.54 -4.87 -16.05
CA ILE A 285 7.40 -4.84 -15.13
C ILE A 285 7.82 -5.34 -13.74
N ALA A 286 8.63 -6.41 -13.66
CA ALA A 286 9.16 -6.92 -12.40
C ALA A 286 10.06 -5.87 -11.72
N ASN A 287 10.90 -5.19 -12.48
CA ASN A 287 11.72 -4.10 -11.95
C ASN A 287 10.88 -2.95 -11.41
N GLU A 288 9.85 -2.51 -12.14
CA GLU A 288 8.93 -1.47 -11.68
C GLU A 288 8.27 -1.86 -10.34
N ILE A 289 7.71 -3.07 -10.22
CA ILE A 289 7.02 -3.52 -9.01
C ILE A 289 7.98 -3.73 -7.84
N ASN A 290 9.24 -4.10 -8.11
CA ASN A 290 10.31 -4.25 -7.12
C ASN A 290 10.86 -2.91 -6.63
N ASN A 291 10.65 -1.83 -7.36
CA ASN A 291 11.00 -0.46 -6.95
C ASN A 291 9.87 0.28 -6.22
N ILE A 292 8.71 -0.36 -6.02
CA ILE A 292 7.61 0.24 -5.24
C ILE A 292 7.81 -0.04 -3.74
N PRO A 293 7.91 1.00 -2.87
CA PRO A 293 8.10 0.80 -1.43
C PRO A 293 6.95 0.01 -0.79
N ARG A 294 7.27 -0.77 0.24
CA ARG A 294 6.29 -1.58 0.96
C ARG A 294 6.25 -1.23 2.44
N LYS A 295 5.07 -0.88 2.96
CA LYS A 295 4.88 -0.60 4.39
C LYS A 295 5.36 -1.75 5.27
N CYS A 296 5.11 -3.01 4.86
CA CYS A 296 5.46 -4.21 5.63
C CYS A 296 6.97 -4.49 5.73
N ILE A 297 7.81 -3.76 4.99
CA ILE A 297 9.28 -3.79 5.10
C ILE A 297 9.84 -2.39 5.39
N GLY A 298 9.08 -1.56 6.14
CA GLY A 298 9.52 -0.25 6.60
C GLY A 298 9.68 0.77 5.47
N TYR A 299 8.89 0.70 4.42
CA TYR A 299 8.97 1.56 3.22
C TYR A 299 10.27 1.45 2.42
N LYS A 300 11.10 0.43 2.67
CA LYS A 300 12.11 0.00 1.72
C LYS A 300 11.44 -0.55 0.47
N THR A 301 12.15 -0.51 -0.67
CA THR A 301 11.70 -1.25 -1.85
C THR A 301 12.08 -2.73 -1.74
N PRO A 302 11.32 -3.64 -2.36
CA PRO A 302 11.71 -5.06 -2.45
C PRO A 302 13.13 -5.26 -3.00
N LYS A 303 13.53 -4.45 -4.00
CA LYS A 303 14.85 -4.50 -4.61
C LYS A 303 15.93 -4.12 -3.60
N GLU A 304 15.81 -2.96 -2.94
CA GLU A 304 16.76 -2.54 -1.89
C GLU A 304 16.89 -3.57 -0.79
N PHE A 305 15.76 -4.16 -0.35
CA PHE A 305 15.79 -5.12 0.73
C PHE A 305 16.39 -6.47 0.29
N TYR A 306 16.15 -6.89 -0.95
CA TYR A 306 16.70 -8.14 -1.50
C TYR A 306 18.21 -8.05 -1.75
N GLU A 307 18.70 -6.93 -2.30
CA GLU A 307 20.10 -6.71 -2.64
C GLU A 307 20.97 -6.51 -1.39
N ASN A 308 20.46 -5.76 -0.41
CA ASN A 308 21.14 -5.42 0.84
C ASN A 308 20.92 -6.45 1.96
N TYR A 309 20.15 -7.52 1.70
CA TYR A 309 20.00 -8.57 2.71
C TYR A 309 21.34 -9.27 2.91
N PRO A 310 21.83 -9.37 4.17
CA PRO A 310 23.09 -10.05 4.45
C PRO A 310 23.05 -11.43 3.83
N LYS A 311 23.82 -11.65 2.79
CA LYS A 311 24.11 -12.98 2.28
C LYS A 311 25.04 -13.60 3.32
N CYS A 312 24.49 -14.08 4.43
CA CYS A 312 25.25 -14.93 5.31
C CYS A 312 25.89 -15.99 4.45
N CYS A 313 27.21 -16.02 4.47
CA CYS A 313 28.01 -17.04 3.88
C CYS A 313 27.37 -18.39 4.22
N THR A 314 26.62 -18.96 3.30
CA THR A 314 26.33 -20.39 3.36
C THR A 314 27.62 -21.04 2.90
N SER A 315 28.60 -21.09 3.83
CA SER A 315 29.67 -22.03 3.73
C SER A 315 29.04 -23.40 3.59
N SER A 316 29.42 -24.04 2.48
CA SER A 316 29.42 -25.45 2.14
C SER A 316 28.21 -26.28 2.53
#